data_49bb64cde9b0c1886fdc31047ed001ec
#
_entry.id   49bb64cde9b0c1886fdc31047ed001ec
#
_cell.length_a   1.000
_cell.length_b   1.000
_cell.length_c   1.000
_cell.angle_alpha   90.00
_cell.angle_beta   90.00
_cell.angle_gamma   90.00
#
_symmetry.space_group_name_H-M   'P 1'
#
loop_
_entity.id
_entity.type
_entity.pdbx_description
1 polymer ?
#
loop_
_entity_poly.entity_id
_entity_poly.type
_entity_poly.pdbx_seq_one_letter_code
_entity_poly.pdbx_strand_id
1 'polypeptide(L)'
;MEPGQRSYLLPLITLSILYLFGMPLWALTAVTLWYLALLWLEDVGKLDQYEVSRVLGVVLMVRTKQGQGVLERVSRNRVFWRGFGEFSIWLCLLIMVGVVALLFASAITTAMSPPEEYLPASDLLLIPGVTSFVPFWWPVLALIFALVIHEYSHGIQARAHGMRVRSFGLLLAGPIPIGAFAEPQHHEMVRAPLRERMRLYAAGPSINIIATYLALLLLSAAATGLVASSPGVYASGIIADEGAEE
;
A
#
# COMPACT_ATOMS: atom_id res chain seq x y z
N MET A 1 -29.79 -5.47 7.40
CA MET A 1 -30.01 -6.43 6.30
C MET A 1 -30.45 -7.70 6.95
N GLU A 2 -31.60 -8.23 6.56
CA GLU A 2 -32.14 -9.47 7.10
C GLU A 2 -31.19 -10.64 6.84
N PRO A 3 -31.01 -11.55 7.80
CA PRO A 3 -30.18 -12.73 7.62
C PRO A 3 -30.95 -13.74 6.77
N GLY A 4 -30.86 -13.68 5.43
CA GLY A 4 -31.59 -14.62 4.62
C GLY A 4 -31.40 -14.57 3.10
N GLN A 5 -30.97 -13.48 2.52
CA GLN A 5 -30.75 -13.44 1.07
C GLN A 5 -29.26 -13.19 0.73
N ARG A 6 -28.49 -14.28 0.69
CA ARG A 6 -27.15 -14.26 0.11
C ARG A 6 -27.29 -14.10 -1.41
N SER A 7 -26.99 -12.93 -1.93
CA SER A 7 -26.93 -12.74 -3.38
C SER A 7 -25.69 -13.42 -3.93
N TYR A 8 -25.85 -14.51 -4.65
CA TYR A 8 -24.78 -15.20 -5.37
C TYR A 8 -24.46 -14.53 -6.73
N LEU A 9 -25.24 -13.54 -7.13
CA LEU A 9 -25.08 -12.82 -8.40
C LEU A 9 -23.75 -12.08 -8.47
N LEU A 10 -23.38 -11.35 -7.40
CA LEU A 10 -22.13 -10.59 -7.38
C LEU A 10 -20.88 -11.48 -7.52
N PRO A 11 -20.71 -12.57 -6.75
CA PRO A 11 -19.62 -13.52 -6.93
C PRO A 11 -19.58 -14.15 -8.33
N LEU A 12 -20.71 -14.53 -8.89
CA LEU A 12 -20.79 -15.12 -10.24
C LEU A 12 -20.35 -14.12 -11.30
N ILE A 13 -20.84 -12.88 -11.24
CA ILE A 13 -20.44 -11.82 -12.16
C ILE A 13 -18.94 -11.57 -12.05
N THR A 14 -18.39 -11.48 -10.82
CA THR A 14 -16.95 -11.25 -10.60
C THR A 14 -16.11 -12.38 -11.18
N LEU A 15 -16.49 -13.64 -10.95
CA LEU A 15 -15.79 -14.80 -11.51
C LEU A 15 -15.85 -14.83 -13.05
N SER A 16 -17.01 -14.47 -13.61
CA SER A 16 -17.18 -14.39 -15.07
C SER A 16 -16.29 -13.30 -15.68
N ILE A 17 -16.23 -12.14 -15.05
CA ILE A 17 -15.35 -11.04 -15.47
C ILE A 17 -13.88 -11.47 -15.39
N LEU A 18 -13.44 -12.08 -14.29
CA LEU A 18 -12.07 -12.56 -14.13
C LEU A 18 -11.71 -13.61 -15.17
N TYR A 19 -12.64 -14.50 -15.53
CA TYR A 19 -12.46 -15.48 -16.62
C TYR A 19 -12.28 -14.79 -17.97
N LEU A 20 -13.09 -13.78 -18.28
CA LEU A 20 -12.99 -13.00 -19.53
C LEU A 20 -11.68 -12.21 -19.62
N PHE A 21 -11.11 -11.79 -18.49
CA PHE A 21 -9.78 -11.17 -18.41
C PHE A 21 -8.61 -12.20 -18.50
N GLY A 22 -8.91 -13.46 -18.79
CA GLY A 22 -7.87 -14.48 -19.02
C GLY A 22 -7.31 -15.12 -17.75
N MET A 23 -8.00 -14.98 -16.60
CA MET A 23 -7.56 -15.63 -15.38
C MET A 23 -7.62 -17.17 -15.56
N PRO A 24 -6.54 -17.92 -15.25
CA PRO A 24 -6.51 -19.36 -15.45
C PRO A 24 -7.51 -20.08 -14.54
N LEU A 25 -8.07 -21.18 -15.01
CA LEU A 25 -9.11 -21.93 -14.28
C LEU A 25 -8.68 -22.36 -12.87
N TRP A 26 -7.43 -22.70 -12.66
CA TRP A 26 -6.92 -23.06 -11.33
C TRP A 26 -7.02 -21.89 -10.33
N ALA A 27 -6.78 -20.67 -10.79
CA ALA A 27 -6.90 -19.48 -9.93
C ALA A 27 -8.37 -19.16 -9.62
N LEU A 28 -9.27 -19.30 -10.61
CA LEU A 28 -10.71 -19.16 -10.40
C LEU A 28 -11.24 -20.21 -9.41
N THR A 29 -10.81 -21.47 -9.53
CA THR A 29 -11.18 -22.50 -8.56
C THR A 29 -10.64 -22.22 -7.17
N ALA A 30 -9.40 -21.73 -7.04
CA ALA A 30 -8.82 -21.34 -5.75
C ALA A 30 -9.61 -20.20 -5.09
N VAL A 31 -9.98 -19.15 -5.83
CA VAL A 31 -10.80 -18.04 -5.33
C VAL A 31 -12.19 -18.53 -4.92
N THR A 32 -12.79 -19.43 -5.70
CA THR A 32 -14.11 -20.00 -5.39
C THR A 32 -14.07 -20.84 -4.11
N LEU A 33 -13.07 -21.72 -3.98
CA LEU A 33 -12.88 -22.54 -2.77
C LEU A 33 -12.63 -21.68 -1.54
N TRP A 34 -11.83 -20.63 -1.69
CA TRP A 34 -11.60 -19.65 -0.63
C TRP A 34 -12.91 -18.96 -0.21
N TYR A 35 -13.69 -18.48 -1.16
CA TYR A 35 -14.99 -17.86 -0.89
C TYR A 35 -15.94 -18.81 -0.15
N LEU A 36 -16.03 -20.08 -0.60
CA LEU A 36 -16.87 -21.09 0.05
C LEU A 36 -16.37 -21.41 1.48
N ALA A 37 -15.07 -21.49 1.67
CA ALA A 37 -14.47 -21.68 2.99
C ALA A 37 -14.81 -20.52 3.95
N LEU A 38 -14.79 -19.28 3.45
CA LEU A 38 -15.17 -18.11 4.24
C LEU A 38 -16.65 -18.14 4.63
N LEU A 39 -17.52 -18.53 3.71
CA LEU A 39 -18.95 -18.70 4.00
C LEU A 39 -19.18 -19.75 5.09
N TRP A 40 -18.48 -20.87 4.97
CA TRP A 40 -18.58 -21.94 5.98
C TRP A 40 -18.07 -21.48 7.36
N LEU A 41 -16.93 -20.78 7.42
CA LEU A 41 -16.38 -20.22 8.66
C LEU A 41 -17.33 -19.19 9.31
N GLU A 42 -18.00 -18.39 8.49
CA GLU A 42 -19.01 -17.43 8.94
C GLU A 42 -20.24 -18.16 9.53
N ASP A 43 -20.73 -19.20 8.85
CA ASP A 43 -21.89 -19.98 9.30
C ASP A 43 -21.62 -20.76 10.61
N VAL A 44 -20.40 -21.22 10.81
CA VAL A 44 -19.97 -21.90 12.04
C VAL A 44 -19.68 -20.88 13.18
N GLY A 45 -19.72 -19.56 12.91
CA GLY A 45 -19.46 -18.51 13.89
C GLY A 45 -18.00 -18.38 14.32
N LYS A 46 -17.06 -19.03 13.59
CA LYS A 46 -15.64 -18.93 13.92
C LYS A 46 -15.06 -17.56 13.64
N LEU A 47 -15.57 -16.85 12.64
CA LEU A 47 -15.07 -15.50 12.31
C LEU A 47 -15.33 -14.52 13.45
N ASP A 48 -16.51 -14.59 14.08
CA ASP A 48 -16.86 -13.70 15.19
C ASP A 48 -15.99 -13.99 16.43
N GLN A 49 -15.65 -15.26 16.67
CA GLN A 49 -14.78 -15.66 17.79
C GLN A 49 -13.39 -15.02 17.74
N TYR A 50 -12.86 -14.77 16.54
CA TYR A 50 -11.54 -14.18 16.34
C TYR A 50 -11.57 -12.69 16.01
N GLU A 51 -12.70 -12.00 16.20
CA GLU A 51 -12.90 -10.59 15.81
C GLU A 51 -12.59 -10.34 14.31
N VAL A 52 -12.83 -11.36 13.47
CA VAL A 52 -12.63 -11.31 12.03
C VAL A 52 -13.97 -11.09 11.35
N SER A 53 -14.01 -10.20 10.37
CA SER A 53 -15.20 -9.99 9.56
C SER A 53 -14.87 -10.10 8.07
N ARG A 54 -15.82 -10.61 7.30
CA ARG A 54 -15.70 -10.71 5.85
C ARG A 54 -16.13 -9.40 5.21
N VAL A 55 -15.29 -8.87 4.33
CA VAL A 55 -15.54 -7.64 3.58
C VAL A 55 -15.39 -7.94 2.09
N LEU A 56 -16.20 -7.30 1.25
CA LEU A 56 -16.20 -7.49 -0.21
C LEU A 56 -16.29 -8.96 -0.67
N GLY A 57 -16.84 -9.83 0.17
CA GLY A 57 -17.06 -11.23 -0.17
C GLY A 57 -15.84 -12.15 0.05
N VAL A 58 -14.64 -11.76 -0.37
CA VAL A 58 -13.43 -12.60 -0.38
C VAL A 58 -12.32 -12.10 0.54
N VAL A 59 -12.44 -10.90 1.08
CA VAL A 59 -11.45 -10.26 1.93
C VAL A 59 -11.81 -10.47 3.39
N LEU A 60 -10.85 -10.91 4.19
CA LEU A 60 -10.94 -10.96 5.64
C LEU A 60 -10.41 -9.67 6.26
N MET A 61 -11.19 -9.08 7.13
CA MET A 61 -10.79 -7.97 7.98
C MET A 61 -10.49 -8.53 9.39
N VAL A 62 -9.22 -8.65 9.71
CA VAL A 62 -8.74 -9.12 11.01
C VAL A 62 -8.46 -7.91 11.88
N ARG A 63 -9.19 -7.79 13.00
CA ARG A 63 -9.02 -6.69 13.95
C ARG A 63 -8.10 -7.09 15.10
N THR A 64 -7.32 -6.14 15.59
CA THR A 64 -6.47 -6.32 16.77
C THR A 64 -6.46 -5.07 17.64
N LYS A 65 -6.41 -5.29 18.93
CA LYS A 65 -6.15 -4.21 19.92
C LYS A 65 -4.67 -4.13 20.30
N GLN A 66 -3.87 -5.07 19.81
CA GLN A 66 -2.43 -5.04 20.01
C GLN A 66 -1.83 -3.80 19.33
N GLY A 67 -0.83 -3.20 19.98
CA GLY A 67 -0.20 -1.98 19.47
C GLY A 67 -0.81 -0.67 19.99
N GLN A 68 -1.99 -0.68 20.63
CA GLN A 68 -2.56 0.55 21.21
C GLN A 68 -1.65 1.19 22.27
N GLY A 69 -0.96 0.37 23.07
CA GLY A 69 0.00 0.90 24.05
C GLY A 69 1.22 1.57 23.41
N VAL A 70 1.68 1.05 22.27
CA VAL A 70 2.74 1.69 21.47
C VAL A 70 2.22 2.98 20.87
N LEU A 71 1.01 2.96 20.31
CA LEU A 71 0.35 4.14 19.76
C LEU A 71 0.24 5.27 20.80
N GLU A 72 -0.22 4.95 22.01
CA GLU A 72 -0.36 5.93 23.11
C GLU A 72 1.00 6.51 23.53
N ARG A 73 2.03 5.67 23.60
CA ARG A 73 3.38 6.11 23.95
C ARG A 73 3.94 7.06 22.89
N VAL A 74 3.83 6.69 21.62
CA VAL A 74 4.34 7.46 20.48
C VAL A 74 3.57 8.77 20.32
N SER A 75 2.23 8.74 20.42
CA SER A 75 1.37 9.92 20.26
C SER A 75 1.41 10.89 21.44
N ARG A 76 2.15 10.56 22.50
CA ARG A 76 2.21 11.38 23.74
C ARG A 76 2.65 12.82 23.48
N ASN A 77 3.59 13.03 22.58
CA ASN A 77 4.03 14.38 22.19
C ASN A 77 3.07 14.97 21.14
N ARG A 78 1.90 15.42 21.60
CA ARG A 78 0.85 15.97 20.71
C ARG A 78 1.31 17.20 19.92
N VAL A 79 2.18 18.03 20.47
CA VAL A 79 2.66 19.24 19.80
C VAL A 79 3.49 18.85 18.57
N PHE A 80 4.43 17.92 18.73
CA PHE A 80 5.22 17.41 17.64
C PHE A 80 4.36 16.80 16.54
N TRP A 81 3.42 15.91 16.89
CA TRP A 81 2.59 15.22 15.91
C TRP A 81 1.60 16.14 15.20
N ARG A 82 1.08 17.17 15.88
CA ARG A 82 0.25 18.20 15.22
C ARG A 82 1.09 19.01 14.23
N GLY A 83 2.34 19.34 14.56
CA GLY A 83 3.30 19.96 13.65
C GLY A 83 3.62 19.07 12.44
N PHE A 84 3.88 17.78 12.69
CA PHE A 84 4.04 16.79 11.62
C PHE A 84 2.80 16.71 10.71
N GLY A 85 1.59 16.71 11.28
CA GLY A 85 0.36 16.74 10.49
C GLY A 85 0.24 17.98 9.61
N GLU A 86 0.67 19.14 10.09
CA GLU A 86 0.70 20.37 9.30
C GLU A 86 1.71 20.28 8.15
N PHE A 87 2.92 19.82 8.44
CA PHE A 87 3.93 19.51 7.43
C PHE A 87 3.41 18.51 6.38
N SER A 88 2.70 17.48 6.83
CA SER A 88 2.11 16.46 5.96
C SER A 88 1.11 17.03 4.95
N ILE A 89 0.28 18.01 5.35
CA ILE A 89 -0.63 18.67 4.41
C ILE A 89 0.14 19.33 3.28
N TRP A 90 1.17 20.11 3.62
CA TRP A 90 1.96 20.82 2.63
C TRP A 90 2.78 19.87 1.75
N LEU A 91 3.36 18.82 2.34
CA LEU A 91 4.09 17.80 1.59
C LEU A 91 3.17 17.09 0.58
N CYS A 92 2.00 16.65 1.00
CA CYS A 92 1.03 16.01 0.11
C CYS A 92 0.56 16.96 -1.00
N LEU A 93 0.31 18.22 -0.67
CA LEU A 93 -0.08 19.23 -1.69
C LEU A 93 1.04 19.43 -2.72
N LEU A 94 2.27 19.59 -2.27
CA LEU A 94 3.43 19.75 -3.14
C LEU A 94 3.61 18.55 -4.08
N ILE A 95 3.56 17.33 -3.53
CA ILE A 95 3.68 16.10 -4.33
C ILE A 95 2.51 15.97 -5.30
N MET A 96 1.29 16.26 -4.86
CA MET A 96 0.11 16.21 -5.72
C MET A 96 0.26 17.16 -6.94
N VAL A 97 0.65 18.40 -6.69
CA VAL A 97 0.88 19.38 -7.77
C VAL A 97 2.02 18.92 -8.68
N GLY A 98 3.11 18.42 -8.10
CA GLY A 98 4.26 17.90 -8.86
C GLY A 98 3.88 16.71 -9.74
N VAL A 99 3.14 15.75 -9.22
CA VAL A 99 2.67 14.58 -9.99
C VAL A 99 1.73 15.00 -11.11
N VAL A 100 0.77 15.89 -10.84
CA VAL A 100 -0.14 16.41 -11.87
C VAL A 100 0.65 17.12 -12.98
N ALA A 101 1.59 17.99 -12.63
CA ALA A 101 2.45 18.68 -13.60
C ALA A 101 3.28 17.69 -14.42
N LEU A 102 3.86 16.66 -13.77
CA LEU A 102 4.62 15.61 -14.45
C LEU A 102 3.75 14.81 -15.44
N LEU A 103 2.53 14.45 -15.04
CA LEU A 103 1.59 13.74 -15.93
C LEU A 103 1.22 14.59 -17.16
N PHE A 104 0.95 15.88 -16.97
CA PHE A 104 0.69 16.79 -18.09
C PHE A 104 1.92 16.93 -19.00
N ALA A 105 3.10 17.12 -18.43
CA ALA A 105 4.34 17.19 -19.20
C ALA A 105 4.58 15.89 -19.99
N SER A 106 4.42 14.74 -19.35
CA SER A 106 4.54 13.42 -19.98
C SER A 106 3.52 13.24 -21.12
N ALA A 107 2.27 13.63 -20.92
CA ALA A 107 1.24 13.55 -21.95
C ALA A 107 1.58 14.43 -23.18
N ILE A 108 2.08 15.66 -22.95
CA ILE A 108 2.50 16.56 -24.02
C ILE A 108 3.70 15.98 -24.76
N THR A 109 4.73 15.51 -24.07
CA THR A 109 5.93 14.93 -24.71
C THR A 109 5.59 13.70 -25.53
N THR A 110 4.74 12.80 -25.00
CA THR A 110 4.29 11.61 -25.72
C THR A 110 3.45 11.98 -26.97
N ALA A 111 2.64 13.04 -26.89
CA ALA A 111 1.87 13.50 -28.04
C ALA A 111 2.76 14.12 -29.12
N MET A 112 3.84 14.82 -28.74
CA MET A 112 4.78 15.45 -29.68
C MET A 112 5.81 14.46 -30.25
N SER A 113 6.20 13.47 -29.49
CA SER A 113 7.18 12.45 -29.83
C SER A 113 6.70 11.10 -29.33
N PRO A 114 5.80 10.43 -30.08
CA PRO A 114 5.33 9.10 -29.67
C PRO A 114 6.50 8.13 -29.59
N PRO A 115 6.53 7.24 -28.58
CA PRO A 115 7.55 6.21 -28.48
C PRO A 115 7.48 5.25 -29.67
N GLU A 116 8.62 4.83 -30.18
CA GLU A 116 8.70 3.86 -31.29
C GLU A 116 8.19 2.47 -30.89
N GLU A 117 8.39 2.12 -29.62
CA GLU A 117 7.88 0.87 -29.03
C GLU A 117 7.07 1.16 -27.77
N TYR A 118 5.91 0.49 -27.64
CA TYR A 118 5.08 0.56 -26.46
C TYR A 118 5.42 -0.59 -25.51
N LEU A 119 5.52 -0.26 -24.21
CA LEU A 119 5.68 -1.29 -23.19
C LEU A 119 4.45 -2.21 -23.18
N PRO A 120 4.66 -3.54 -23.01
CA PRO A 120 3.56 -4.47 -22.82
C PRO A 120 2.68 -4.03 -21.63
N ALA A 121 1.38 -4.26 -21.72
CA ALA A 121 0.46 -3.89 -20.63
C ALA A 121 0.81 -4.56 -19.30
N SER A 122 1.43 -5.76 -19.34
CA SER A 122 1.97 -6.48 -18.17
C SER A 122 3.06 -5.70 -17.44
N ASP A 123 3.85 -4.90 -18.15
CA ASP A 123 5.00 -4.19 -17.60
C ASP A 123 4.63 -2.78 -17.11
N LEU A 124 3.43 -2.29 -17.50
CA LEU A 124 2.86 -1.06 -16.96
C LEU A 124 2.41 -1.21 -15.50
N LEU A 125 2.07 -2.42 -15.10
CA LEU A 125 1.67 -2.74 -13.73
C LEU A 125 2.83 -3.45 -13.02
N LEU A 126 3.45 -2.76 -12.05
CA LEU A 126 4.52 -3.33 -11.22
C LEU A 126 3.95 -4.36 -10.24
N ILE A 127 3.51 -5.50 -10.77
CA ILE A 127 2.94 -6.57 -9.94
C ILE A 127 4.05 -7.53 -9.50
N PRO A 128 4.29 -7.71 -8.19
CA PRO A 128 5.31 -8.61 -7.69
C PRO A 128 5.14 -10.04 -8.22
N GLY A 129 6.20 -10.58 -8.85
CA GLY A 129 6.21 -11.93 -9.41
C GLY A 129 5.47 -12.12 -10.75
N VAL A 130 4.85 -11.08 -11.30
CA VAL A 130 4.21 -11.08 -12.63
C VAL A 130 5.07 -10.29 -13.62
N THR A 131 5.47 -9.09 -13.24
CA THR A 131 6.37 -8.26 -14.03
C THR A 131 7.77 -8.87 -14.04
N SER A 132 8.36 -9.11 -15.22
CA SER A 132 9.57 -9.90 -15.42
C SER A 132 10.79 -9.46 -14.60
N PHE A 133 10.91 -8.15 -14.33
CA PHE A 133 12.04 -7.57 -13.58
C PHE A 133 11.70 -7.28 -12.10
N VAL A 134 10.47 -7.60 -11.64
CA VAL A 134 10.05 -7.35 -10.26
C VAL A 134 10.01 -8.67 -9.48
N PRO A 135 10.97 -8.90 -8.56
CA PRO A 135 10.95 -10.09 -7.72
C PRO A 135 9.73 -10.07 -6.79
N PHE A 136 9.25 -11.24 -6.40
CA PHE A 136 8.02 -11.35 -5.60
C PHE A 136 8.18 -10.84 -4.16
N TRP A 137 9.21 -11.31 -3.45
CA TRP A 137 9.29 -11.16 -2.00
C TRP A 137 9.61 -9.73 -1.53
N TRP A 138 10.56 -9.06 -2.16
CA TRP A 138 11.00 -7.74 -1.71
C TRP A 138 9.91 -6.66 -1.81
N PRO A 139 9.18 -6.56 -2.93
CA PRO A 139 8.05 -5.63 -3.01
C PRO A 139 6.91 -5.97 -2.05
N VAL A 140 6.65 -7.27 -1.80
CA VAL A 140 5.62 -7.67 -0.82
C VAL A 140 6.00 -7.24 0.58
N LEU A 141 7.26 -7.45 1.00
CA LEU A 141 7.75 -6.99 2.30
C LEU A 141 7.72 -5.47 2.43
N ALA A 142 8.13 -4.76 1.37
CA ALA A 142 8.07 -3.29 1.32
C ALA A 142 6.63 -2.79 1.41
N LEU A 143 5.69 -3.44 0.72
CA LEU A 143 4.27 -3.11 0.78
C LEU A 143 3.71 -3.29 2.20
N ILE A 144 4.01 -4.43 2.85
CA ILE A 144 3.56 -4.68 4.23
C ILE A 144 4.11 -3.60 5.17
N PHE A 145 5.40 -3.28 5.07
CA PHE A 145 6.01 -2.25 5.88
C PHE A 145 5.36 -0.88 5.63
N ALA A 146 5.21 -0.49 4.36
CA ALA A 146 4.56 0.77 3.97
C ALA A 146 3.12 0.86 4.48
N LEU A 147 2.33 -0.22 4.38
CA LEU A 147 0.96 -0.25 4.90
C LEU A 147 0.94 -0.07 6.44
N VAL A 148 1.81 -0.75 7.16
CA VAL A 148 1.85 -0.66 8.62
C VAL A 148 2.19 0.76 9.08
N ILE A 149 3.24 1.38 8.56
CA ILE A 149 3.62 2.74 8.95
C ILE A 149 2.57 3.78 8.54
N HIS A 150 1.94 3.58 7.38
CA HIS A 150 0.85 4.42 6.86
C HIS A 150 -0.32 4.46 7.84
N GLU A 151 -0.85 3.29 8.20
CA GLU A 151 -1.99 3.18 9.10
C GLU A 151 -1.66 3.63 10.53
N TYR A 152 -0.45 3.31 11.00
CA TYR A 152 0.01 3.81 12.29
C TYR A 152 0.09 5.34 12.33
N SER A 153 0.49 5.98 11.23
CA SER A 153 0.56 7.43 11.13
C SER A 153 -0.83 8.08 11.25
N HIS A 154 -1.85 7.50 10.60
CA HIS A 154 -3.24 7.91 10.79
C HIS A 154 -3.69 7.77 12.26
N GLY A 155 -3.38 6.62 12.87
CA GLY A 155 -3.69 6.38 14.29
C GLY A 155 -3.01 7.37 15.23
N ILE A 156 -1.73 7.69 15.00
CA ILE A 156 -0.98 8.68 15.79
C ILE A 156 -1.61 10.06 15.67
N GLN A 157 -1.97 10.48 14.45
CA GLN A 157 -2.65 11.78 14.26
C GLN A 157 -4.01 11.83 14.92
N ALA A 158 -4.80 10.76 14.81
CA ALA A 158 -6.07 10.68 15.52
C ALA A 158 -5.88 10.90 17.03
N ARG A 159 -4.92 10.21 17.64
CA ARG A 159 -4.62 10.34 19.09
C ARG A 159 -4.04 11.71 19.44
N ALA A 160 -3.20 12.31 18.61
CA ALA A 160 -2.66 13.65 18.82
C ALA A 160 -3.75 14.73 18.85
N HIS A 161 -4.85 14.50 18.13
CA HIS A 161 -6.05 15.35 18.13
C HIS A 161 -7.13 14.93 19.15
N GLY A 162 -6.83 13.92 20.00
CA GLY A 162 -7.75 13.47 21.05
C GLY A 162 -8.81 12.48 20.59
N MET A 163 -8.78 12.05 19.33
CA MET A 163 -9.69 11.04 18.82
C MET A 163 -9.28 9.64 19.32
N ARG A 164 -10.26 8.80 19.58
CA ARG A 164 -10.00 7.41 20.00
C ARG A 164 -9.81 6.52 18.79
N VAL A 165 -8.79 5.67 18.84
CA VAL A 165 -8.58 4.59 17.86
C VAL A 165 -9.14 3.30 18.44
N ARG A 166 -10.11 2.71 17.76
CA ARG A 166 -10.85 1.53 18.21
C ARG A 166 -10.04 0.25 18.07
N SER A 167 -9.47 0.09 16.90
CA SER A 167 -8.69 -1.09 16.52
C SER A 167 -7.72 -0.75 15.40
N PHE A 168 -6.72 -1.60 15.27
CA PHE A 168 -5.93 -1.76 14.05
C PHE A 168 -6.32 -3.05 13.38
N GLY A 169 -6.01 -3.19 12.10
CA GLY A 169 -6.25 -4.46 11.46
C GLY A 169 -5.57 -4.60 10.12
N LEU A 170 -5.69 -5.82 9.62
CA LEU A 170 -5.20 -6.22 8.30
C LEU A 170 -6.38 -6.67 7.44
N LEU A 171 -6.31 -6.34 6.17
CA LEU A 171 -7.16 -6.86 5.13
C LEU A 171 -6.40 -7.96 4.42
N LEU A 172 -6.94 -9.18 4.46
CA LEU A 172 -6.32 -10.36 3.87
C LEU A 172 -7.17 -10.88 2.71
N ALA A 173 -6.54 -11.09 1.57
CA ALA A 173 -7.10 -11.88 0.47
C ALA A 173 -6.39 -13.24 0.45
N GLY A 174 -7.03 -14.27 0.99
CA GLY A 174 -6.34 -15.51 1.33
C GLY A 174 -5.28 -15.28 2.41
N PRO A 175 -4.07 -15.79 2.22
CA PRO A 175 -2.95 -15.54 3.13
C PRO A 175 -2.22 -14.21 2.85
N ILE A 176 -2.59 -13.48 1.79
CA ILE A 176 -1.87 -12.29 1.32
C ILE A 176 -2.46 -11.05 1.97
N PRO A 177 -1.68 -10.25 2.71
CA PRO A 177 -2.12 -8.96 3.20
C PRO A 177 -2.21 -7.96 2.02
N ILE A 178 -3.43 -7.51 1.74
CA ILE A 178 -3.72 -6.55 0.67
C ILE A 178 -3.93 -5.13 1.19
N GLY A 179 -4.04 -4.98 2.50
CA GLY A 179 -4.23 -3.69 3.15
C GLY A 179 -4.09 -3.78 4.65
N ALA A 180 -3.97 -2.62 5.27
CA ALA A 180 -4.07 -2.42 6.70
C ALA A 180 -5.07 -1.30 6.97
N PHE A 181 -5.51 -1.14 8.20
CA PHE A 181 -6.35 -0.03 8.61
C PHE A 181 -6.14 0.33 10.08
N ALA A 182 -6.24 1.62 10.36
CA ALA A 182 -6.48 2.14 11.69
C ALA A 182 -7.92 2.65 11.75
N GLU A 183 -8.69 2.27 12.75
CA GLU A 183 -10.10 2.61 12.88
C GLU A 183 -10.29 3.73 13.95
N PRO A 184 -10.14 5.03 13.59
CA PRO A 184 -10.57 6.12 14.46
C PRO A 184 -12.08 6.07 14.63
N GLN A 185 -12.59 6.51 15.77
CA GLN A 185 -14.03 6.57 15.96
C GLN A 185 -14.65 7.55 14.95
N HIS A 186 -15.49 7.02 14.04
CA HIS A 186 -16.05 7.76 12.91
C HIS A 186 -16.76 9.05 13.34
N HIS A 187 -17.55 9.00 14.42
CA HIS A 187 -18.27 10.17 14.90
C HIS A 187 -17.36 11.29 15.46
N GLU A 188 -16.20 10.93 16.04
CA GLU A 188 -15.19 11.90 16.50
C GLU A 188 -14.49 12.52 15.30
N MET A 189 -14.15 11.71 14.30
CA MET A 189 -13.50 12.17 13.07
C MET A 189 -14.39 13.14 12.28
N VAL A 190 -15.68 12.81 12.09
CA VAL A 190 -16.60 13.67 11.32
C VAL A 190 -16.85 15.01 12.00
N ARG A 191 -16.88 15.03 13.33
CA ARG A 191 -17.06 16.27 14.12
C ARG A 191 -15.81 17.10 14.27
N ALA A 192 -14.63 16.52 13.98
CA ALA A 192 -13.37 17.23 14.09
C ALA A 192 -13.28 18.41 13.10
N PRO A 193 -12.59 19.49 13.44
CA PRO A 193 -12.32 20.60 12.53
C PRO A 193 -11.67 20.12 11.24
N LEU A 194 -11.99 20.78 10.12
CA LEU A 194 -11.48 20.41 8.80
C LEU A 194 -9.94 20.23 8.78
N ARG A 195 -9.23 21.15 9.43
CA ARG A 195 -7.76 21.12 9.47
C ARG A 195 -7.21 19.87 10.18
N GLU A 196 -7.86 19.42 11.23
CA GLU A 196 -7.49 18.19 11.96
C GLU A 196 -7.72 16.95 11.09
N ARG A 197 -8.83 16.92 10.36
CA ARG A 197 -9.11 15.84 9.38
C ARG A 197 -8.09 15.83 8.25
N MET A 198 -7.72 16.99 7.72
CA MET A 198 -6.69 17.09 6.67
C MET A 198 -5.33 16.58 7.17
N ARG A 199 -4.92 16.96 8.40
CA ARG A 199 -3.69 16.43 9.03
C ARG A 199 -3.74 14.91 9.17
N LEU A 200 -4.89 14.38 9.60
CA LEU A 200 -5.08 12.93 9.72
C LEU A 200 -4.94 12.24 8.37
N TYR A 201 -5.62 12.72 7.33
CA TYR A 201 -5.57 12.10 6.00
C TYR A 201 -4.20 12.23 5.34
N ALA A 202 -3.51 13.34 5.52
CA ALA A 202 -2.20 13.57 4.93
C ALA A 202 -1.07 12.79 5.61
N ALA A 203 -1.24 12.36 6.85
CA ALA A 203 -0.18 11.73 7.64
C ALA A 203 0.28 10.38 7.06
N GLY A 204 -0.65 9.53 6.62
CA GLY A 204 -0.34 8.24 6.02
C GLY A 204 0.50 8.34 4.74
N PRO A 205 0.06 9.05 3.71
CA PRO A 205 0.88 9.26 2.51
C PRO A 205 2.23 9.91 2.81
N SER A 206 2.26 10.90 3.71
CA SER A 206 3.50 11.62 4.04
C SER A 206 4.56 10.73 4.66
N ILE A 207 4.19 9.85 5.58
CA ILE A 207 5.17 8.96 6.21
C ILE A 207 5.76 7.99 5.18
N ASN A 208 4.96 7.53 4.21
CA ASN A 208 5.45 6.68 3.13
C ASN A 208 6.43 7.43 2.21
N ILE A 209 6.15 8.69 1.87
CA ILE A 209 7.05 9.54 1.09
C ILE A 209 8.38 9.72 1.83
N ILE A 210 8.34 10.04 3.11
CA ILE A 210 9.53 10.21 3.95
C ILE A 210 10.31 8.89 4.04
N ALA A 211 9.62 7.77 4.29
CA ALA A 211 10.26 6.45 4.37
C ALA A 211 10.93 6.06 3.06
N THR A 212 10.27 6.32 1.92
CA THR A 212 10.83 6.09 0.58
C THR A 212 12.08 6.94 0.36
N TYR A 213 12.03 8.23 0.70
CA TYR A 213 13.18 9.12 0.58
C TYR A 213 14.36 8.66 1.44
N LEU A 214 14.10 8.28 2.70
CA LEU A 214 15.13 7.75 3.59
C LEU A 214 15.71 6.43 3.06
N ALA A 215 14.87 5.54 2.53
CA ALA A 215 15.34 4.29 1.92
C ALA A 215 16.25 4.56 0.70
N LEU A 216 15.89 5.53 -0.15
CA LEU A 216 16.71 5.93 -1.28
C LEU A 216 18.05 6.56 -0.84
N LEU A 217 18.06 7.37 0.22
CA LEU A 217 19.30 7.92 0.79
C LEU A 217 20.20 6.81 1.34
N LEU A 218 19.64 5.84 2.06
CA LEU A 218 20.39 4.71 2.58
C LEU A 218 20.94 3.83 1.46
N LEU A 219 20.15 3.58 0.43
CA LEU A 219 20.60 2.84 -0.75
C LEU A 219 21.73 3.56 -1.48
N SER A 220 21.60 4.88 -1.69
CA SER A 220 22.63 5.71 -2.29
C SER A 220 23.93 5.70 -1.47
N ALA A 221 23.82 5.85 -0.15
CA ALA A 221 24.97 5.80 0.75
C ALA A 221 25.66 4.42 0.74
N ALA A 222 24.87 3.33 0.71
CA ALA A 222 25.41 1.98 0.61
C ALA A 222 26.13 1.76 -0.74
N ALA A 223 25.52 2.20 -1.85
CA ALA A 223 26.10 2.08 -3.18
C ALA A 223 27.43 2.88 -3.29
N THR A 224 27.46 4.12 -2.80
CA THR A 224 28.69 4.93 -2.79
C THR A 224 29.74 4.36 -1.86
N GLY A 225 29.37 3.81 -0.71
CA GLY A 225 30.30 3.13 0.20
C GLY A 225 30.91 1.88 -0.41
N LEU A 226 30.14 1.08 -1.14
CA LEU A 226 30.65 -0.08 -1.87
C LEU A 226 31.61 0.31 -2.99
N VAL A 227 31.32 1.36 -3.74
CA VAL A 227 32.23 1.88 -4.79
C VAL A 227 33.48 2.46 -4.21
N ALA A 228 33.41 3.24 -3.13
CA ALA A 228 34.54 3.84 -2.47
C ALA A 228 35.49 2.82 -1.78
N SER A 229 34.97 1.66 -1.39
CA SER A 229 35.76 0.60 -0.77
C SER A 229 36.57 -0.23 -1.77
N SER A 230 36.32 -0.08 -3.07
CA SER A 230 37.03 -0.83 -4.12
C SER A 230 38.04 0.07 -4.81
N PRO A 231 39.34 -0.22 -4.69
CA PRO A 231 40.37 0.56 -5.40
C PRO A 231 40.29 0.25 -6.91
N GLY A 232 40.18 1.29 -7.72
CA GLY A 232 40.20 1.15 -9.17
C GLY A 232 39.12 1.98 -9.90
N VAL A 233 39.20 1.94 -11.21
CA VAL A 233 38.20 2.55 -12.11
C VAL A 233 37.27 1.45 -12.59
N TYR A 234 35.97 1.66 -12.40
CA TYR A 234 34.96 0.74 -12.93
C TYR A 234 34.57 1.15 -14.34
N ALA A 235 34.78 0.28 -15.30
CA ALA A 235 34.19 0.43 -16.62
C ALA A 235 32.72 -0.01 -16.57
N SER A 236 31.79 0.88 -16.93
CA SER A 236 30.35 0.58 -17.01
C SER A 236 29.98 -0.20 -18.29
N GLY A 237 30.90 -0.31 -19.22
CA GLY A 237 30.77 -1.08 -20.48
C GLY A 237 32.10 -1.08 -21.24
N ILE A 238 32.34 -2.15 -21.96
CA ILE A 238 33.47 -2.28 -22.89
C ILE A 238 32.90 -2.24 -24.29
N ILE A 239 33.39 -1.32 -25.11
CA ILE A 239 33.05 -1.30 -26.54
C ILE A 239 34.09 -2.20 -27.20
N ALA A 240 33.62 -3.27 -27.85
CA ALA A 240 34.50 -4.19 -28.58
C ALA A 240 35.33 -3.40 -29.61
N ASP A 241 36.61 -3.75 -29.73
CA ASP A 241 37.59 -3.13 -30.62
C ASP A 241 38.16 -1.74 -30.21
N GLU A 242 37.90 -1.23 -29.01
CA GLU A 242 38.46 0.07 -28.56
C GLU A 242 39.47 -0.04 -27.40
N GLY A 243 40.32 -1.05 -27.38
CA GLY A 243 41.55 -1.10 -26.59
C GLY A 243 41.41 -1.33 -25.07
N ALA A 244 40.24 -1.69 -24.58
CA ALA A 244 39.99 -2.10 -23.18
C ALA A 244 39.82 -3.62 -23.00
N GLU A 245 40.18 -4.40 -24.04
CA GLU A 245 40.13 -5.87 -24.04
C GLU A 245 41.43 -6.56 -23.59
N GLU A 246 42.46 -5.81 -23.17
CA GLU A 246 43.72 -6.36 -22.67
C GLU A 246 43.78 -6.42 -21.13
#